data_516d083403279727acd6443eaf86bae3
#
_entry.id   516d083403279727acd6443eaf86bae3
#
_cell.length_a   1.000
_cell.length_b   1.000
_cell.length_c   1.000
_cell.angle_alpha   90.00
_cell.angle_beta   90.00
_cell.angle_gamma   90.00
#
_symmetry.space_group_name_H-M   'P 1'
#
loop_
_entity.id
_entity.type
_entity.pdbx_description
1 polymer ?
#
loop_
_entity_poly.entity_id
_entity_poly.type
_entity_poly.pdbx_seq_one_letter_code
_entity_poly.pdbx_strand_id
1 'polypeptide(L)'
;MIRVLAVAVLALGGCSAPEPTPVPAPRTRPTIVSLNPCADAILAEVTAPGQLLAISHYSKDPRASSMQPGDAARYDATGGTVEEVLALDPDVVLAGSFIAPATRAALADLGIRVETVGSVGSVADSIAQVRQLAALTGDKAAGEALAARIEKAARPSQETPVDTVLWQSGGIVPGEATLVSELLARAGLANGAANRGLGQADYLSLEAVLADPPDLLLVAGSERGQGHPALAALPDTRIARLDPNLVYCGGPTIPRAMARLRALRQSLAS
;
A
#
# COMPACT_ATOMS: atom_id res chain seq x y z
N MET A 1 48.00 41.12 -74.07
CA MET A 1 46.80 40.27 -73.86
C MET A 1 47.01 39.52 -72.54
N ILE A 2 46.47 40.04 -71.47
CA ILE A 2 46.61 39.43 -70.12
C ILE A 2 45.21 38.85 -69.79
N ARG A 3 45.20 37.52 -69.60
CA ARG A 3 44.02 36.78 -69.19
C ARG A 3 44.00 36.72 -67.64
N VAL A 4 42.96 37.35 -67.03
CA VAL A 4 42.72 37.28 -65.61
C VAL A 4 41.89 36.02 -65.33
N LEU A 5 42.41 35.13 -64.50
CA LEU A 5 41.71 33.92 -64.03
C LEU A 5 40.98 34.25 -62.76
N ALA A 6 39.63 34.18 -62.75
CA ALA A 6 38.82 34.33 -61.55
C ALA A 6 38.72 32.98 -60.83
N VAL A 7 39.18 32.93 -59.59
CA VAL A 7 39.02 31.75 -58.68
C VAL A 7 37.78 31.95 -57.90
N ALA A 8 36.77 31.10 -58.10
CA ALA A 8 35.56 31.07 -57.30
C ALA A 8 35.80 30.22 -56.03
N VAL A 9 35.76 30.82 -54.87
CA VAL A 9 35.80 30.15 -53.55
C VAL A 9 34.38 29.70 -53.18
N LEU A 10 34.13 28.39 -53.23
CA LEU A 10 32.91 27.79 -52.65
C LEU A 10 33.03 27.76 -51.14
N ALA A 11 32.22 28.53 -50.43
CA ALA A 11 32.03 28.43 -48.98
C ALA A 11 31.14 27.23 -48.70
N LEU A 12 31.70 26.14 -48.15
CA LEU A 12 30.96 25.00 -47.59
C LEU A 12 30.34 25.45 -46.22
N GLY A 13 29.05 25.77 -46.24
CA GLY A 13 28.28 25.99 -45.00
C GLY A 13 28.13 24.66 -44.24
N GLY A 14 28.88 24.50 -43.16
CA GLY A 14 28.72 23.36 -42.25
C GLY A 14 27.39 23.46 -41.50
N CYS A 15 26.46 22.54 -41.75
CA CYS A 15 25.31 22.30 -40.88
C CYS A 15 25.82 21.72 -39.55
N SER A 16 25.94 22.54 -38.51
CA SER A 16 26.10 22.04 -37.13
C SER A 16 24.82 21.36 -36.70
N ALA A 17 24.88 20.04 -36.47
CA ALA A 17 23.79 19.32 -35.82
C ALA A 17 23.56 19.90 -34.39
N PRO A 18 22.30 20.06 -33.93
CA PRO A 18 22.06 20.50 -32.58
C PRO A 18 22.69 19.53 -31.58
N GLU A 19 23.50 20.03 -30.67
CA GLU A 19 24.03 19.23 -29.56
C GLU A 19 22.86 18.65 -28.77
N PRO A 20 22.90 17.35 -28.39
CA PRO A 20 21.88 16.75 -27.54
C PRO A 20 21.85 17.50 -26.20
N THR A 21 20.70 18.04 -25.85
CA THR A 21 20.48 18.69 -24.56
C THR A 21 20.81 17.68 -23.46
N PRO A 22 21.69 18.02 -22.49
CA PRO A 22 22.03 17.10 -21.41
C PRO A 22 20.75 16.71 -20.64
N VAL A 23 20.46 15.42 -20.57
CA VAL A 23 19.38 14.91 -19.69
C VAL A 23 19.80 15.23 -18.26
N PRO A 24 19.00 15.98 -17.48
CA PRO A 24 19.35 16.28 -16.11
C PRO A 24 19.59 15.00 -15.31
N ALA A 25 20.64 14.97 -14.49
CA ALA A 25 20.91 13.85 -13.62
C ALA A 25 19.70 13.64 -12.67
N PRO A 26 19.28 12.38 -12.40
CA PRO A 26 18.19 12.11 -11.48
C PRO A 26 18.44 12.80 -10.14
N ARG A 27 17.42 13.49 -9.61
CA ARG A 27 17.49 14.09 -8.27
C ARG A 27 17.69 12.99 -7.24
N THR A 28 18.54 13.22 -6.26
CA THR A 28 18.76 12.28 -5.14
C THR A 28 17.53 12.14 -4.24
N ARG A 29 16.62 13.11 -4.29
CA ARG A 29 15.32 13.15 -3.62
C ARG A 29 14.26 13.63 -4.62
N PRO A 30 13.70 12.72 -5.42
CA PRO A 30 12.70 13.09 -6.42
C PRO A 30 11.40 13.52 -5.75
N THR A 31 10.68 14.45 -6.39
CA THR A 31 9.30 14.77 -6.03
C THR A 31 8.37 13.64 -6.48
N ILE A 32 7.36 13.33 -5.66
CA ILE A 32 6.51 12.14 -5.85
C ILE A 32 5.03 12.53 -5.80
N VAL A 33 4.27 12.02 -6.74
CA VAL A 33 2.81 11.90 -6.67
C VAL A 33 2.47 10.44 -6.50
N SER A 34 1.71 10.10 -5.47
CA SER A 34 1.28 8.71 -5.22
C SER A 34 -0.18 8.49 -5.57
N LEU A 35 -0.44 7.42 -6.31
CA LEU A 35 -1.76 6.94 -6.71
C LEU A 35 -2.16 5.65 -5.95
N ASN A 36 -1.37 5.27 -4.93
CA ASN A 36 -1.59 4.02 -4.20
C ASN A 36 -1.75 4.28 -2.70
N PRO A 37 -2.94 4.06 -2.11
CA PRO A 37 -3.22 4.38 -0.71
C PRO A 37 -2.37 3.60 0.30
N CYS A 38 -1.86 2.41 -0.06
CA CYS A 38 -0.96 1.66 0.82
C CYS A 38 0.46 2.24 0.80
N ALA A 39 0.92 2.72 -0.36
CA ALA A 39 2.20 3.40 -0.48
C ALA A 39 2.19 4.78 0.20
N ASP A 40 1.06 5.50 0.16
CA ASP A 40 0.90 6.81 0.78
C ASP A 40 1.28 6.80 2.27
N ALA A 41 0.82 5.78 3.00
CA ALA A 41 1.12 5.63 4.42
C ALA A 41 2.63 5.43 4.68
N ILE A 42 3.34 4.73 3.78
CA ILE A 42 4.79 4.54 3.87
C ILE A 42 5.50 5.84 3.49
N LEU A 43 5.12 6.44 2.36
CA LEU A 43 5.73 7.67 1.86
C LEU A 43 5.62 8.82 2.87
N ALA A 44 4.50 8.92 3.59
CA ALA A 44 4.32 9.92 4.64
C ALA A 44 5.36 9.84 5.77
N GLU A 45 6.01 8.69 5.94
CA GLU A 45 7.04 8.47 6.96
C GLU A 45 8.49 8.51 6.41
N VAL A 46 8.66 8.32 5.09
CA VAL A 46 10.00 8.21 4.49
C VAL A 46 10.32 9.31 3.47
N THR A 47 9.45 10.33 3.34
CA THR A 47 9.71 11.51 2.51
C THR A 47 10.11 12.72 3.32
N ALA A 48 10.98 13.56 2.73
CA ALA A 48 11.27 14.88 3.27
C ALA A 48 10.08 15.84 3.06
N PRO A 49 9.99 16.94 3.84
CA PRO A 49 8.98 17.97 3.61
C PRO A 49 8.99 18.48 2.16
N GLY A 50 7.82 18.56 1.53
CA GLY A 50 7.65 19.00 0.14
C GLY A 50 8.03 17.98 -0.94
N GLN A 51 8.48 16.78 -0.56
CA GLN A 51 8.83 15.72 -1.52
C GLN A 51 7.60 14.93 -1.99
N LEU A 52 6.66 14.61 -1.10
CA LEU A 52 5.37 14.02 -1.45
C LEU A 52 4.37 15.13 -1.79
N LEU A 53 4.13 15.34 -3.09
CA LEU A 53 3.32 16.45 -3.60
C LEU A 53 1.82 16.18 -3.42
N ALA A 54 1.38 14.94 -3.68
CA ALA A 54 0.01 14.52 -3.48
C ALA A 54 -0.08 13.02 -3.21
N ILE A 55 -1.14 12.64 -2.51
CA ILE A 55 -1.51 11.26 -2.21
C ILE A 55 -2.76 10.84 -2.99
N SER A 56 -3.04 9.55 -3.05
CA SER A 56 -4.29 9.03 -3.60
C SER A 56 -5.50 9.62 -2.87
N HIS A 57 -6.55 10.00 -3.59
CA HIS A 57 -7.80 10.45 -2.98
C HIS A 57 -8.42 9.39 -2.05
N TYR A 58 -8.17 8.10 -2.30
CA TYR A 58 -8.59 7.02 -1.40
C TYR A 58 -8.00 7.15 0.02
N SER A 59 -6.82 7.73 0.16
CA SER A 59 -6.19 7.95 1.47
C SER A 59 -6.87 9.00 2.33
N LYS A 60 -7.77 9.81 1.74
CA LYS A 60 -8.61 10.75 2.47
C LYS A 60 -9.86 10.11 3.07
N ASP A 61 -10.27 8.92 2.61
CA ASP A 61 -11.42 8.19 3.17
C ASP A 61 -10.92 7.09 4.14
N PRO A 62 -11.18 7.21 5.46
CA PRO A 62 -10.78 6.19 6.43
C PRO A 62 -11.39 4.80 6.19
N ARG A 63 -12.45 4.72 5.38
CA ARG A 63 -13.09 3.45 5.01
C ARG A 63 -12.38 2.75 3.84
N ALA A 64 -11.53 3.46 3.12
CA ALA A 64 -10.82 2.97 1.93
C ALA A 64 -9.30 2.88 2.12
N SER A 65 -8.77 3.34 3.24
CA SER A 65 -7.33 3.43 3.49
C SER A 65 -6.93 3.04 4.90
N SER A 66 -5.72 2.52 5.02
CA SER A 66 -5.04 2.32 6.31
C SER A 66 -4.32 3.56 6.83
N MET A 67 -4.22 4.62 6.06
CA MET A 67 -3.57 5.85 6.47
C MET A 67 -4.36 6.55 7.58
N GLN A 68 -3.65 7.11 8.58
CA GLN A 68 -4.34 7.85 9.64
C GLN A 68 -4.91 9.17 9.08
N PRO A 69 -6.13 9.56 9.46
CA PRO A 69 -6.75 10.80 8.95
C PRO A 69 -5.90 12.05 9.19
N GLY A 70 -5.21 12.13 10.36
CA GLY A 70 -4.32 13.24 10.68
C GLY A 70 -3.09 13.30 9.78
N ASP A 71 -2.57 12.15 9.36
CA ASP A 71 -1.45 12.10 8.41
C ASP A 71 -1.92 12.43 7.00
N ALA A 72 -3.05 11.87 6.57
CA ALA A 72 -3.65 12.17 5.28
C ALA A 72 -4.00 13.66 5.11
N ALA A 73 -4.41 14.34 6.19
CA ALA A 73 -4.77 15.75 6.17
C ALA A 73 -3.59 16.67 5.78
N ARG A 74 -2.35 16.22 5.95
CA ARG A 74 -1.13 17.01 5.65
C ARG A 74 -0.83 17.16 4.16
N TYR A 75 -1.44 16.36 3.31
CA TYR A 75 -1.14 16.29 1.88
C TYR A 75 -2.36 16.66 1.03
N ASP A 76 -2.12 17.19 -0.15
CA ASP A 76 -3.15 17.28 -1.18
C ASP A 76 -3.48 15.88 -1.73
N ALA A 77 -4.65 15.75 -2.34
CA ALA A 77 -5.09 14.49 -2.93
C ALA A 77 -5.28 14.64 -4.44
N THR A 78 -4.99 13.54 -5.16
CA THR A 78 -5.25 13.45 -6.61
C THR A 78 -6.18 12.28 -6.93
N GLY A 79 -7.05 12.46 -7.93
CA GLY A 79 -7.82 11.38 -8.53
C GLY A 79 -6.99 10.48 -9.44
N GLY A 80 -5.77 10.90 -9.78
CA GLY A 80 -4.83 10.15 -10.60
C GLY A 80 -5.06 10.28 -12.11
N THR A 81 -5.76 11.33 -12.56
CA THR A 81 -5.81 11.65 -13.98
C THR A 81 -4.47 12.19 -14.46
N VAL A 82 -4.19 12.04 -15.76
CA VAL A 82 -2.94 12.52 -16.36
C VAL A 82 -2.79 14.03 -16.17
N GLU A 83 -3.88 14.76 -16.32
CA GLU A 83 -3.93 16.22 -16.19
C GLU A 83 -3.61 16.68 -14.76
N GLU A 84 -4.19 16.02 -13.77
CA GLU A 84 -3.91 16.33 -12.36
C GLU A 84 -2.44 16.06 -12.01
N VAL A 85 -1.89 14.95 -12.49
CA VAL A 85 -0.49 14.59 -12.28
C VAL A 85 0.43 15.61 -12.93
N LEU A 86 0.16 15.99 -14.20
CA LEU A 86 0.93 16.99 -14.93
C LEU A 86 0.94 18.36 -14.24
N ALA A 87 -0.19 18.77 -13.67
CA ALA A 87 -0.29 20.06 -12.96
C ALA A 87 0.62 20.12 -11.71
N LEU A 88 1.01 18.97 -11.16
CA LEU A 88 1.90 18.85 -9.99
C LEU A 88 3.37 18.74 -10.36
N ASP A 89 3.69 18.46 -11.63
CA ASP A 89 5.05 18.33 -12.19
C ASP A 89 5.98 17.43 -11.33
N PRO A 90 5.62 16.16 -11.06
CA PRO A 90 6.42 15.27 -10.25
C PRO A 90 7.59 14.67 -11.05
N ASP A 91 8.70 14.37 -10.36
CA ASP A 91 9.77 13.56 -10.94
C ASP A 91 9.34 12.08 -11.09
N VAL A 92 8.47 11.58 -10.19
CA VAL A 92 8.02 10.19 -10.14
C VAL A 92 6.53 10.11 -9.78
N VAL A 93 5.81 9.27 -10.51
CA VAL A 93 4.48 8.80 -10.12
C VAL A 93 4.61 7.39 -9.54
N LEU A 94 4.15 7.20 -8.31
CA LEU A 94 4.07 5.89 -7.67
C LEU A 94 2.65 5.33 -7.80
N ALA A 95 2.50 4.19 -8.45
CA ALA A 95 1.21 3.56 -8.70
C ALA A 95 1.15 2.11 -8.19
N GLY A 96 -0.05 1.57 -8.05
CA GLY A 96 -0.24 0.13 -7.83
C GLY A 96 -0.08 -0.66 -9.14
N SER A 97 0.10 -1.99 -9.01
CA SER A 97 0.22 -2.91 -10.16
C SER A 97 -0.99 -2.88 -11.10
N PHE A 98 -2.12 -2.37 -10.62
CA PHE A 98 -3.39 -2.30 -11.37
C PHE A 98 -3.65 -0.93 -12.03
N ILE A 99 -2.64 -0.06 -12.11
CA ILE A 99 -2.78 1.19 -12.88
C ILE A 99 -3.24 0.87 -14.32
N ALA A 100 -4.21 1.63 -14.81
CA ALA A 100 -4.71 1.44 -16.18
C ALA A 100 -3.56 1.57 -17.20
N PRO A 101 -3.41 0.60 -18.13
CA PRO A 101 -2.32 0.63 -19.11
C PRO A 101 -2.26 1.93 -19.92
N ALA A 102 -3.42 2.50 -20.27
CA ALA A 102 -3.51 3.76 -21.00
C ALA A 102 -2.96 4.94 -20.18
N THR A 103 -3.28 5.04 -18.90
CA THR A 103 -2.75 6.08 -18.00
C THR A 103 -1.24 5.95 -17.85
N ARG A 104 -0.74 4.72 -17.66
CA ARG A 104 0.70 4.46 -17.57
C ARG A 104 1.44 4.86 -18.84
N ALA A 105 0.91 4.49 -20.02
CA ALA A 105 1.49 4.85 -21.30
C ALA A 105 1.50 6.37 -21.50
N ALA A 106 0.39 7.07 -21.25
CA ALA A 106 0.29 8.51 -21.39
C ALA A 106 1.29 9.26 -20.49
N LEU A 107 1.47 8.83 -19.22
CA LEU A 107 2.48 9.42 -18.33
C LEU A 107 3.90 9.18 -18.85
N ALA A 108 4.18 7.98 -19.35
CA ALA A 108 5.50 7.64 -19.92
C ALA A 108 5.81 8.45 -21.20
N ASP A 109 4.82 8.63 -22.10
CA ASP A 109 4.96 9.43 -23.33
C ASP A 109 5.22 10.91 -23.01
N LEU A 110 4.76 11.38 -21.86
CA LEU A 110 5.03 12.73 -21.34
C LEU A 110 6.36 12.83 -20.56
N GLY A 111 7.15 11.75 -20.54
CA GLY A 111 8.45 11.72 -19.88
C GLY A 111 8.40 11.56 -18.37
N ILE A 112 7.24 11.29 -17.78
CA ILE A 112 7.09 11.07 -16.33
C ILE A 112 7.47 9.63 -15.99
N ARG A 113 8.39 9.47 -15.05
CA ARG A 113 8.78 8.15 -14.52
C ARG A 113 7.66 7.56 -13.70
N VAL A 114 7.16 6.37 -14.08
CA VAL A 114 6.15 5.63 -13.33
C VAL A 114 6.77 4.42 -12.67
N GLU A 115 6.78 4.42 -11.33
CA GLU A 115 7.16 3.27 -10.50
C GLU A 115 5.91 2.54 -10.03
N THR A 116 5.98 1.21 -9.94
CA THR A 116 4.86 0.40 -9.47
C THR A 116 5.21 -0.41 -8.24
N VAL A 117 4.27 -0.50 -7.31
CA VAL A 117 4.34 -1.36 -6.13
C VAL A 117 3.23 -2.39 -6.17
N GLY A 118 3.57 -3.62 -5.78
CA GLY A 118 2.63 -4.72 -5.64
C GLY A 118 1.93 -4.74 -4.28
N SER A 119 0.95 -5.63 -4.16
CA SER A 119 0.38 -6.00 -2.88
C SER A 119 1.40 -6.82 -2.08
N VAL A 120 1.42 -6.66 -0.76
CA VAL A 120 2.29 -7.42 0.14
C VAL A 120 1.53 -8.60 0.74
N GLY A 121 2.11 -9.78 0.66
CA GLY A 121 1.53 -11.02 1.20
C GLY A 121 2.06 -11.39 2.58
N SER A 122 3.15 -10.76 3.04
CA SER A 122 3.82 -11.08 4.28
C SER A 122 4.40 -9.85 4.99
N VAL A 123 4.78 -10.02 6.25
CA VAL A 123 5.54 -8.99 7.00
C VAL A 123 6.89 -8.73 6.32
N ALA A 124 7.55 -9.77 5.81
CA ALA A 124 8.81 -9.64 5.10
C ALA A 124 8.67 -8.83 3.80
N ASP A 125 7.64 -9.09 3.00
CA ASP A 125 7.35 -8.31 1.79
C ASP A 125 7.06 -6.85 2.12
N SER A 126 6.32 -6.61 3.22
CA SER A 126 6.03 -5.26 3.68
C SER A 126 7.28 -4.48 4.07
N ILE A 127 8.22 -5.12 4.76
CA ILE A 127 9.52 -4.53 5.11
C ILE A 127 10.36 -4.26 3.85
N ALA A 128 10.37 -5.19 2.91
CA ALA A 128 11.05 -5.01 1.63
C ALA A 128 10.48 -3.81 0.84
N GLN A 129 9.14 -3.66 0.81
CA GLN A 129 8.47 -2.53 0.19
C GLN A 129 8.81 -1.19 0.87
N VAL A 130 8.86 -1.16 2.21
CA VAL A 130 9.30 0.03 2.98
C VAL A 130 10.72 0.43 2.58
N ARG A 131 11.65 -0.53 2.52
CA ARG A 131 13.04 -0.27 2.10
C ARG A 131 13.14 0.20 0.66
N GLN A 132 12.36 -0.38 -0.24
CA GLN A 132 12.27 0.03 -1.65
C GLN A 132 11.82 1.50 -1.76
N LEU A 133 10.76 1.89 -1.07
CA LEU A 133 10.23 3.25 -1.11
C LEU A 133 11.19 4.25 -0.44
N ALA A 134 11.81 3.87 0.67
CA ALA A 134 12.84 4.70 1.31
C ALA A 134 14.09 4.90 0.44
N ALA A 135 14.46 3.90 -0.37
CA ALA A 135 15.53 4.07 -1.36
C ALA A 135 15.11 5.01 -2.50
N LEU A 136 13.86 4.95 -2.95
CA LEU A 136 13.31 5.85 -3.97
C LEU A 136 13.28 7.30 -3.48
N THR A 137 12.88 7.54 -2.23
CA THR A 137 12.82 8.88 -1.62
C THR A 137 14.19 9.44 -1.21
N GLY A 138 15.23 8.58 -1.18
CA GLY A 138 16.57 8.95 -0.72
C GLY A 138 16.71 9.00 0.81
N ASP A 139 15.73 8.54 1.58
CA ASP A 139 15.79 8.48 3.05
C ASP A 139 15.79 7.04 3.57
N LYS A 140 16.90 6.33 3.31
CA LYS A 140 17.10 4.96 3.78
C LYS A 140 17.03 4.83 5.31
N ALA A 141 17.45 5.88 6.05
CA ALA A 141 17.45 5.84 7.50
C ALA A 141 16.04 5.81 8.07
N ALA A 142 15.11 6.60 7.52
CA ALA A 142 13.69 6.56 7.88
C ALA A 142 13.09 5.19 7.54
N GLY A 143 13.46 4.62 6.39
CA GLY A 143 13.03 3.27 6.00
C GLY A 143 13.46 2.18 6.98
N GLU A 144 14.72 2.18 7.42
CA GLU A 144 15.21 1.20 8.41
C GLU A 144 14.55 1.41 9.79
N ALA A 145 14.30 2.66 10.19
CA ALA A 145 13.58 2.96 11.42
C ALA A 145 12.14 2.40 11.38
N LEU A 146 11.42 2.57 10.26
CA LEU A 146 10.09 2.00 10.07
C LEU A 146 10.14 0.46 10.03
N ALA A 147 11.08 -0.12 9.30
CA ALA A 147 11.28 -1.57 9.23
C ALA A 147 11.51 -2.18 10.62
N ALA A 148 12.37 -1.58 11.43
CA ALA A 148 12.63 -2.04 12.80
C ALA A 148 11.39 -1.96 13.71
N ARG A 149 10.54 -0.94 13.55
CA ARG A 149 9.26 -0.84 14.27
C ARG A 149 8.30 -1.97 13.87
N ILE A 150 8.23 -2.27 12.56
CA ILE A 150 7.41 -3.37 12.03
C ILE A 150 7.91 -4.70 12.59
N GLU A 151 9.20 -4.99 12.49
CA GLU A 151 9.81 -6.23 13.00
C GLU A 151 9.54 -6.42 14.50
N LYS A 152 9.74 -5.36 15.30
CA LYS A 152 9.46 -5.38 16.73
C LYS A 152 8.00 -5.69 17.03
N ALA A 153 7.08 -5.04 16.32
CA ALA A 153 5.65 -5.21 16.51
C ALA A 153 5.16 -6.59 16.06
N ALA A 154 5.73 -7.13 14.99
CA ALA A 154 5.32 -8.40 14.40
C ALA A 154 6.02 -9.63 15.00
N ARG A 155 6.68 -9.55 16.17
CA ARG A 155 7.26 -10.73 16.85
C ARG A 155 6.17 -11.76 17.13
N PRO A 156 6.39 -13.04 16.82
CA PRO A 156 5.39 -14.09 17.07
C PRO A 156 5.02 -14.21 18.55
N SER A 157 3.75 -14.46 18.81
CA SER A 157 3.26 -14.91 20.11
C SER A 157 3.73 -16.35 20.39
N GLN A 158 3.93 -16.67 21.66
CA GLN A 158 4.21 -18.03 22.14
C GLN A 158 2.98 -18.70 22.75
N GLU A 159 1.83 -18.02 22.74
CA GLU A 159 0.58 -18.53 23.29
C GLU A 159 -0.05 -19.57 22.35
N THR A 160 -0.86 -20.48 22.92
CA THR A 160 -1.66 -21.43 22.12
C THR A 160 -2.60 -20.63 21.20
N PRO A 161 -2.56 -20.91 19.89
CA PRO A 161 -3.41 -20.22 18.95
C PRO A 161 -4.90 -20.46 19.19
N VAL A 162 -5.72 -19.41 19.04
CA VAL A 162 -7.18 -19.46 19.16
C VAL A 162 -7.79 -19.48 17.76
N ASP A 163 -8.75 -20.39 17.49
CA ASP A 163 -9.45 -20.43 16.20
C ASP A 163 -10.21 -19.12 15.97
N THR A 164 -9.82 -18.41 14.92
CA THR A 164 -10.25 -17.03 14.68
C THR A 164 -10.67 -16.85 13.24
N VAL A 165 -11.89 -16.44 13.00
CA VAL A 165 -12.36 -16.01 11.68
C VAL A 165 -12.37 -14.49 11.63
N LEU A 166 -11.59 -13.91 10.72
CA LEU A 166 -11.74 -12.51 10.33
C LEU A 166 -12.79 -12.42 9.22
N TRP A 167 -13.93 -11.86 9.52
CA TRP A 167 -15.09 -11.76 8.66
C TRP A 167 -15.27 -10.30 8.20
N GLN A 168 -14.86 -10.03 6.96
CA GLN A 168 -14.86 -8.70 6.37
C GLN A 168 -16.21 -8.40 5.70
N SER A 169 -16.39 -7.15 5.27
CA SER A 169 -17.56 -6.75 4.47
C SER A 169 -17.76 -7.68 3.27
N GLY A 170 -19.02 -7.96 2.92
CA GLY A 170 -19.37 -8.92 1.87
C GLY A 170 -19.19 -10.38 2.27
N GLY A 171 -18.90 -10.70 3.53
CA GLY A 171 -18.63 -12.08 3.95
C GLY A 171 -17.25 -12.58 3.52
N ILE A 172 -16.37 -11.69 3.09
CA ILE A 172 -15.03 -12.05 2.61
C ILE A 172 -14.13 -12.43 3.79
N VAL A 173 -13.32 -13.46 3.59
CA VAL A 173 -12.33 -13.93 4.55
C VAL A 173 -10.93 -13.96 3.93
N PRO A 174 -9.85 -13.73 4.71
CA PRO A 174 -8.49 -13.84 4.21
C PRO A 174 -8.07 -15.31 4.12
N GLY A 175 -7.47 -15.71 3.01
CA GLY A 175 -6.82 -17.01 2.87
C GLY A 175 -5.48 -17.10 3.59
N GLU A 176 -4.86 -18.28 3.57
CA GLU A 176 -3.62 -18.56 4.29
C GLU A 176 -2.45 -17.69 3.83
N ALA A 177 -2.27 -17.53 2.52
CA ALA A 177 -1.15 -16.80 1.93
C ALA A 177 -1.37 -15.27 1.88
N THR A 178 -1.85 -14.67 2.99
CA THR A 178 -2.10 -13.23 3.08
C THR A 178 -1.36 -12.61 4.26
N LEU A 179 -0.99 -11.33 4.14
CA LEU A 179 -0.42 -10.57 5.25
C LEU A 179 -1.31 -10.67 6.51
N VAL A 180 -2.62 -10.58 6.34
CA VAL A 180 -3.57 -10.62 7.47
C VAL A 180 -3.52 -11.97 8.17
N SER A 181 -3.45 -13.09 7.44
CA SER A 181 -3.28 -14.43 8.01
C SER A 181 -2.00 -14.54 8.84
N GLU A 182 -0.90 -13.99 8.32
CA GLU A 182 0.37 -13.96 9.06
C GLU A 182 0.27 -13.10 10.34
N LEU A 183 -0.40 -11.92 10.28
CA LEU A 183 -0.58 -11.07 11.45
C LEU A 183 -1.45 -11.74 12.53
N LEU A 184 -2.51 -12.45 12.12
CA LEU A 184 -3.31 -13.26 13.05
C LEU A 184 -2.42 -14.30 13.75
N ALA A 185 -1.69 -15.12 13.00
CA ALA A 185 -0.81 -16.14 13.54
C ALA A 185 0.24 -15.57 14.50
N ARG A 186 0.86 -14.44 14.13
CA ARG A 186 1.83 -13.74 14.99
C ARG A 186 1.22 -13.14 16.25
N ALA A 187 -0.08 -12.91 16.27
CA ALA A 187 -0.81 -12.47 17.46
C ALA A 187 -1.33 -13.60 18.35
N GLY A 188 -1.09 -14.88 17.99
CA GLY A 188 -1.63 -16.04 18.68
C GLY A 188 -3.08 -16.36 18.33
N LEU A 189 -3.47 -16.00 17.08
CA LEU A 189 -4.80 -16.25 16.52
C LEU A 189 -4.62 -17.13 15.26
N ALA A 190 -5.19 -18.34 15.26
CA ALA A 190 -5.18 -19.22 14.07
C ALA A 190 -6.18 -18.69 13.04
N ASN A 191 -5.81 -18.67 11.76
CA ASN A 191 -6.73 -18.29 10.70
C ASN A 191 -7.77 -19.38 10.44
N GLY A 192 -8.92 -19.27 11.09
CA GLY A 192 -10.01 -20.23 11.01
C GLY A 192 -10.61 -20.38 9.61
N ALA A 193 -10.52 -19.36 8.75
CA ALA A 193 -10.92 -19.47 7.36
C ALA A 193 -9.99 -20.44 6.60
N ALA A 194 -8.67 -20.31 6.76
CA ALA A 194 -7.71 -21.25 6.17
C ALA A 194 -7.90 -22.68 6.70
N ASN A 195 -8.16 -22.85 8.01
CA ASN A 195 -8.45 -24.14 8.61
C ASN A 195 -9.71 -24.81 8.02
N ARG A 196 -10.65 -24.00 7.52
CA ARG A 196 -11.86 -24.46 6.82
C ARG A 196 -11.66 -24.63 5.31
N GLY A 197 -10.41 -24.55 4.84
CA GLY A 197 -10.06 -24.72 3.41
C GLY A 197 -10.43 -23.53 2.52
N LEU A 198 -10.75 -22.37 3.11
CA LEU A 198 -11.08 -21.16 2.36
C LEU A 198 -9.83 -20.44 1.87
N GLY A 199 -9.82 -20.05 0.61
CA GLY A 199 -8.74 -19.32 -0.04
C GLY A 199 -8.81 -17.81 0.16
N GLN A 200 -7.93 -17.10 -0.53
CA GLN A 200 -7.92 -15.65 -0.49
C GLN A 200 -9.18 -15.05 -1.13
N ALA A 201 -9.84 -14.15 -0.41
CA ALA A 201 -11.07 -13.50 -0.83
C ALA A 201 -12.26 -14.45 -1.05
N ASP A 202 -12.20 -15.64 -0.45
CA ASP A 202 -13.35 -16.52 -0.41
C ASP A 202 -14.49 -15.94 0.45
N TYR A 203 -15.68 -16.47 0.22
CA TYR A 203 -16.88 -16.06 0.90
C TYR A 203 -17.28 -17.05 2.00
N LEU A 204 -17.53 -16.54 3.19
CA LEU A 204 -18.10 -17.28 4.32
C LEU A 204 -19.48 -16.68 4.65
N SER A 205 -20.56 -17.47 4.46
CA SER A 205 -21.91 -17.01 4.75
C SER A 205 -22.19 -17.00 6.25
N LEU A 206 -23.24 -16.28 6.65
CA LEU A 206 -23.71 -16.28 8.05
C LEU A 206 -24.07 -17.69 8.50
N GLU A 207 -24.76 -18.46 7.65
CA GLU A 207 -25.17 -19.84 7.92
C GLU A 207 -23.96 -20.74 8.17
N ALA A 208 -22.87 -20.55 7.40
CA ALA A 208 -21.67 -21.32 7.60
C ALA A 208 -20.95 -20.95 8.91
N VAL A 209 -20.93 -19.67 9.29
CA VAL A 209 -20.43 -19.24 10.60
C VAL A 209 -21.26 -19.84 11.75
N LEU A 210 -22.57 -19.93 11.60
CA LEU A 210 -23.47 -20.51 12.61
C LEU A 210 -23.35 -22.04 12.69
N ALA A 211 -23.04 -22.71 11.59
CA ALA A 211 -22.90 -24.17 11.53
C ALA A 211 -21.55 -24.66 12.11
N ASP A 212 -20.50 -23.88 11.93
CA ASP A 212 -19.13 -24.18 12.45
C ASP A 212 -18.52 -22.89 13.03
N PRO A 213 -18.97 -22.49 14.25
CA PRO A 213 -18.56 -21.25 14.86
C PRO A 213 -17.09 -21.29 15.35
N PRO A 214 -16.30 -20.21 15.10
CA PRO A 214 -14.96 -20.09 15.65
C PRO A 214 -14.98 -19.73 17.15
N ASP A 215 -13.85 -19.89 17.84
CA ASP A 215 -13.68 -19.38 19.20
C ASP A 215 -13.75 -17.84 19.24
N LEU A 216 -13.18 -17.19 18.20
CA LEU A 216 -13.20 -15.73 18.04
C LEU A 216 -13.67 -15.35 16.64
N LEU A 217 -14.76 -14.61 16.56
CA LEU A 217 -15.25 -13.97 15.34
C LEU A 217 -14.85 -12.48 15.33
N LEU A 218 -13.88 -12.12 14.49
CA LEU A 218 -13.47 -10.73 14.26
C LEU A 218 -14.30 -10.13 13.13
N VAL A 219 -15.20 -9.23 13.46
CA VAL A 219 -16.06 -8.56 12.48
C VAL A 219 -15.38 -7.28 12.01
N ALA A 220 -14.98 -7.24 10.74
CA ALA A 220 -14.38 -6.07 10.09
C ALA A 220 -15.31 -5.52 9.00
N GLY A 221 -16.36 -4.83 9.46
CA GLY A 221 -17.40 -4.25 8.60
C GLY A 221 -18.62 -3.87 9.42
N SER A 222 -19.65 -3.41 8.72
CA SER A 222 -20.92 -2.95 9.34
C SER A 222 -22.16 -3.45 8.60
N GLU A 223 -22.04 -4.54 7.85
CA GLU A 223 -23.14 -5.08 7.07
C GLU A 223 -24.21 -5.73 7.96
N ARG A 224 -25.44 -5.83 7.43
CA ARG A 224 -26.59 -6.36 8.16
C ARG A 224 -26.33 -7.78 8.68
N GLY A 225 -25.69 -8.67 7.88
CA GLY A 225 -25.33 -10.02 8.30
C GLY A 225 -24.38 -10.05 9.49
N GLN A 226 -23.45 -9.10 9.56
CA GLN A 226 -22.45 -8.97 10.63
C GLN A 226 -23.01 -8.45 11.96
N GLY A 227 -24.23 -7.97 11.96
CA GLY A 227 -24.99 -7.57 13.14
C GLY A 227 -26.21 -8.47 13.40
N HIS A 228 -26.29 -9.64 12.76
CA HIS A 228 -27.48 -10.51 12.87
C HIS A 228 -27.65 -11.05 14.31
N PRO A 229 -28.87 -11.04 14.88
CA PRO A 229 -29.13 -11.51 16.25
C PRO A 229 -28.67 -12.94 16.52
N ALA A 230 -28.71 -13.84 15.51
CA ALA A 230 -28.26 -15.21 15.66
C ALA A 230 -26.79 -15.32 16.10
N LEU A 231 -25.94 -14.37 15.75
CA LEU A 231 -24.54 -14.35 16.20
C LEU A 231 -24.45 -14.19 17.73
N ALA A 232 -25.34 -13.39 18.33
CA ALA A 232 -25.38 -13.19 19.78
C ALA A 232 -25.85 -14.44 20.54
N ALA A 233 -26.43 -15.43 19.85
CA ALA A 233 -26.88 -16.69 20.44
C ALA A 233 -25.77 -17.78 20.43
N LEU A 234 -24.59 -17.50 19.88
CA LEU A 234 -23.46 -18.44 19.90
C LEU A 234 -22.83 -18.46 21.32
N PRO A 235 -22.92 -19.57 22.07
CA PRO A 235 -22.56 -19.58 23.48
C PRO A 235 -21.05 -19.48 23.72
N ASP A 236 -20.24 -20.09 22.82
CA ASP A 236 -18.82 -20.28 23.00
C ASP A 236 -17.97 -19.39 22.05
N THR A 237 -18.63 -18.59 21.21
CA THR A 237 -17.95 -17.68 20.28
C THR A 237 -17.83 -16.29 20.86
N ARG A 238 -16.60 -15.80 21.05
CA ARG A 238 -16.38 -14.39 21.34
C ARG A 238 -16.50 -13.58 20.05
N ILE A 239 -17.34 -12.57 20.04
CA ILE A 239 -17.46 -11.63 18.89
C ILE A 239 -16.77 -10.33 19.25
N ALA A 240 -15.86 -9.88 18.38
CA ALA A 240 -15.17 -8.60 18.55
C ALA A 240 -15.12 -7.83 17.24
N ARG A 241 -15.11 -6.51 17.34
CA ARG A 241 -14.96 -5.65 16.16
C ARG A 241 -13.48 -5.32 15.91
N LEU A 242 -13.09 -5.44 14.65
CA LEU A 242 -11.80 -4.99 14.14
C LEU A 242 -12.05 -3.87 13.14
N ASP A 243 -11.32 -2.77 13.27
CA ASP A 243 -11.40 -1.69 12.29
C ASP A 243 -10.83 -2.16 10.95
N PRO A 244 -11.59 -2.11 9.84
CA PRO A 244 -11.13 -2.56 8.53
C PRO A 244 -9.85 -1.89 8.07
N ASN A 245 -9.59 -0.64 8.47
CA ASN A 245 -8.39 0.09 8.09
C ASN A 245 -7.09 -0.53 8.61
N LEU A 246 -7.16 -1.45 9.58
CA LEU A 246 -6.00 -2.15 10.12
C LEU A 246 -5.53 -3.32 9.25
N VAL A 247 -6.34 -3.72 8.24
CA VAL A 247 -6.09 -4.93 7.44
C VAL A 247 -5.98 -4.68 5.93
N TYR A 248 -6.08 -3.41 5.48
CA TYR A 248 -5.97 -3.10 4.05
C TYR A 248 -4.52 -3.08 3.55
N CYS A 249 -3.58 -2.59 4.38
CA CYS A 249 -2.21 -2.33 3.95
C CYS A 249 -1.18 -2.88 4.94
N GLY A 250 0.05 -3.06 4.46
CA GLY A 250 1.23 -3.28 5.28
C GLY A 250 1.83 -1.96 5.83
N GLY A 251 3.16 -1.90 5.89
CA GLY A 251 3.90 -0.72 6.32
C GLY A 251 3.57 -0.29 7.75
N PRO A 252 3.36 1.02 8.00
CA PRO A 252 3.10 1.57 9.34
C PRO A 252 1.77 1.10 9.95
N THR A 253 0.91 0.41 9.18
CA THR A 253 -0.32 -0.19 9.68
C THR A 253 -0.04 -1.42 10.55
N ILE A 254 1.01 -2.19 10.24
CA ILE A 254 1.33 -3.44 10.96
C ILE A 254 1.47 -3.24 12.47
N PRO A 255 2.23 -2.27 13.00
CA PRO A 255 2.31 -2.04 14.44
C PRO A 255 0.95 -1.81 15.11
N ARG A 256 0.05 -1.07 14.46
CA ARG A 256 -1.29 -0.79 14.96
C ARG A 256 -2.18 -2.03 14.93
N ALA A 257 -2.16 -2.76 13.81
CA ALA A 257 -2.88 -4.02 13.66
C ALA A 257 -2.45 -5.03 14.73
N MET A 258 -1.15 -5.23 14.90
CA MET A 258 -0.59 -6.14 15.91
C MET A 258 -0.96 -5.75 17.35
N ALA A 259 -0.90 -4.46 17.67
CA ALA A 259 -1.33 -3.99 18.99
C ALA A 259 -2.81 -4.32 19.25
N ARG A 260 -3.69 -4.08 18.27
CA ARG A 260 -5.13 -4.39 18.39
C ARG A 260 -5.39 -5.90 18.48
N LEU A 261 -4.77 -6.70 17.60
CA LEU A 261 -4.95 -8.16 17.59
C LEU A 261 -4.49 -8.80 18.91
N ARG A 262 -3.35 -8.36 19.47
CA ARG A 262 -2.88 -8.83 20.78
C ARG A 262 -3.80 -8.42 21.92
N ALA A 263 -4.31 -7.20 21.92
CA ALA A 263 -5.28 -6.76 22.93
C ALA A 263 -6.56 -7.63 22.89
N LEU A 264 -7.02 -7.97 21.68
CA LEU A 264 -8.16 -8.89 21.51
C LEU A 264 -7.82 -10.28 22.02
N ARG A 265 -6.64 -10.83 21.69
CA ARG A 265 -6.18 -12.14 22.18
C ARG A 265 -6.12 -12.19 23.71
N GLN A 266 -5.57 -11.15 24.33
CA GLN A 266 -5.48 -11.06 25.80
C GLN A 266 -6.85 -11.00 26.47
N SER A 267 -7.85 -10.34 25.85
CA SER A 267 -9.22 -10.28 26.36
C SER A 267 -9.97 -11.62 26.36
N LEU A 268 -9.42 -12.66 25.70
CA LEU A 268 -9.99 -14.02 25.73
C LEU A 268 -9.49 -14.83 26.94
N ALA A 269 -8.39 -14.42 27.56
CA ALA A 269 -7.82 -15.09 28.72
C ALA A 269 -8.34 -14.53 30.06
N SER A 270 -9.08 -13.45 30.02
CA SER A 270 -9.73 -12.80 31.18
C SER A 270 -11.20 -13.16 31.27
#